data_8c3781d32276b5fc2908e762c29a1454
#
_entry.id   8c3781d32276b5fc2908e762c29a1454
#
_cell.length_a   1.000
_cell.length_b   1.000
_cell.length_c   1.000
_cell.angle_alpha   90.00
_cell.angle_beta   90.00
_cell.angle_gamma   90.00
#
_symmetry.space_group_name_H-M   'P 1'
#
loop_
_entity.id
_entity.type
_entity.pdbx_description
1 polymer ?
#
loop_
_entity_poly.entity_id
_entity_poly.type
_entity_poly.pdbx_seq_one_letter_code
_entity_poly.pdbx_strand_id
1 'polypeptide(L)'
;CNKCVHWKRIKSPIVLGKHIKQANEEDNMIEAPSASLPNAPIQTYVIPTYPEPYFRAAGGGVYMRSSGPDGEPEDQSIYHNDIYVVKRILDAELGEAILMRLHLPKDGVREFTIPLTSVTSREEFRKNMSMYGVAINRMDDLMKYTTTWVNELQATTVAEKAHRQFGWVDDEAKSFILGNQEIFADKIEFNPPASNTIAMFPAFTTKGSLEDWKEMTKFLNVEGQEPYQYVMGASFGSALMQFMPVACSVLHLQSSDTGFGKTTAQFAGLSVWGDPKELILEKEDTYNTKMNRA
;
A
#
# COMPACT_ATOMS: atom_id res chain seq x y z
N CYS A 1 -24.43 -16.32 22.85
CA CYS A 1 -24.51 -16.56 21.39
C CYS A 1 -24.52 -18.08 21.13
N ASN A 2 -25.69 -18.68 20.84
CA ASN A 2 -25.86 -20.15 20.79
C ASN A 2 -25.75 -20.70 19.33
N LYS A 3 -24.71 -20.38 18.62
CA LYS A 3 -24.45 -21.00 17.30
C LYS A 3 -22.95 -21.29 17.12
N CYS A 4 -22.40 -22.14 18.00
CA CYS A 4 -21.12 -22.77 17.72
C CYS A 4 -21.37 -24.07 16.98
N VAL A 5 -20.84 -24.21 15.75
CA VAL A 5 -20.86 -25.44 14.98
C VAL A 5 -19.77 -26.35 15.56
N HIS A 6 -20.17 -27.47 16.22
CA HIS A 6 -19.25 -28.48 16.72
C HIS A 6 -18.79 -29.40 15.58
N TRP A 7 -17.51 -29.35 15.25
CA TRP A 7 -16.87 -30.28 14.31
C TRP A 7 -16.43 -31.55 15.03
N LYS A 8 -16.78 -32.71 14.43
CA LYS A 8 -16.30 -34.00 14.91
C LYS A 8 -14.81 -34.19 14.59
N ARG A 9 -14.12 -34.80 15.54
CA ARG A 9 -12.69 -35.09 15.55
C ARG A 9 -12.28 -35.91 14.30
N ILE A 10 -11.45 -35.34 13.43
CA ILE A 10 -10.81 -36.05 12.33
C ILE A 10 -9.46 -36.57 12.84
N LYS A 11 -9.30 -37.89 12.81
CA LYS A 11 -8.04 -38.56 13.13
C LYS A 11 -7.30 -38.86 11.83
N SER A 12 -6.35 -38.05 11.43
CA SER A 12 -5.32 -38.48 10.48
C SER A 12 -3.99 -37.81 10.81
N PRO A 13 -2.88 -38.55 10.81
CA PRO A 13 -1.55 -37.96 11.02
C PRO A 13 -1.08 -37.34 9.72
N ILE A 14 -0.91 -36.03 9.72
CA ILE A 14 -0.44 -35.28 8.56
C ILE A 14 1.08 -35.26 8.57
N VAL A 15 1.68 -35.79 7.52
CA VAL A 15 3.13 -35.76 7.25
C VAL A 15 3.51 -34.38 6.65
N LEU A 16 3.12 -33.29 7.30
CA LEU A 16 3.50 -31.94 6.84
C LEU A 16 4.89 -31.52 7.33
N GLY A 17 5.38 -32.10 8.41
CA GLY A 17 6.62 -31.68 9.04
C GLY A 17 7.92 -32.04 8.31
N LYS A 18 7.88 -32.92 7.29
CA LYS A 18 9.09 -33.33 6.56
C LYS A 18 9.41 -32.45 5.34
N HIS A 19 8.41 -31.86 4.70
CA HIS A 19 8.64 -31.00 3.53
C HIS A 19 9.04 -29.55 3.88
N ILE A 20 8.63 -29.06 5.03
CA ILE A 20 8.97 -27.70 5.47
C ILE A 20 10.43 -27.62 5.97
N LYS A 21 11.00 -28.71 6.47
CA LYS A 21 12.43 -28.71 6.90
C LYS A 21 13.41 -28.68 5.73
N GLN A 22 13.06 -29.14 4.55
CA GLN A 22 13.93 -29.10 3.37
C GLN A 22 13.96 -27.73 2.69
N ALA A 23 12.91 -26.92 2.84
CA ALA A 23 12.88 -25.58 2.25
C ALA A 23 13.70 -24.52 3.05
N ASN A 24 14.02 -24.81 4.31
CA ASN A 24 14.74 -23.85 5.19
C ASN A 24 16.27 -24.00 5.18
N GLU A 25 16.83 -24.98 4.52
CA GLU A 25 18.30 -25.20 4.50
C GLU A 25 19.02 -24.68 3.24
N GLU A 26 18.29 -24.20 2.22
CA GLU A 26 18.87 -23.69 0.98
C GLU A 26 18.84 -22.15 0.85
N ASP A 27 18.38 -21.40 1.86
CA ASP A 27 18.14 -19.95 1.76
C ASP A 27 19.28 -19.08 2.32
N ASN A 28 20.52 -19.51 2.20
CA ASN A 28 21.68 -18.66 2.46
C ASN A 28 22.44 -18.37 1.16
N MET A 29 21.94 -17.49 0.36
CA MET A 29 22.62 -16.61 -0.63
C MET A 29 21.63 -16.26 -1.76
N ILE A 30 20.82 -15.24 -1.57
CA ILE A 30 20.18 -14.56 -2.70
C ILE A 30 20.36 -13.06 -2.49
N GLU A 31 21.17 -12.47 -3.38
CA GLU A 31 21.18 -11.03 -3.63
C GLU A 31 19.76 -10.54 -3.86
N ALA A 32 19.39 -9.43 -3.22
CA ALA A 32 18.10 -8.82 -3.37
C ALA A 32 17.84 -8.47 -4.85
N PRO A 33 16.90 -9.13 -5.55
CA PRO A 33 16.52 -8.69 -6.88
C PRO A 33 15.73 -7.41 -6.74
N SER A 34 16.11 -6.41 -7.52
CA SER A 34 15.30 -5.25 -7.80
C SER A 34 13.95 -5.75 -8.35
N ALA A 35 12.92 -5.69 -7.54
CA ALA A 35 11.61 -6.22 -7.90
C ALA A 35 10.91 -5.31 -8.91
N SER A 36 11.18 -5.54 -10.18
CA SER A 36 10.22 -5.26 -11.24
C SER A 36 9.28 -6.47 -11.33
N LEU A 37 8.04 -6.33 -10.86
CA LEU A 37 6.98 -7.31 -11.05
C LEU A 37 6.79 -7.55 -12.56
N PRO A 38 6.98 -8.78 -13.10
CA PRO A 38 6.64 -9.08 -14.48
C PRO A 38 5.11 -9.18 -14.57
N ASN A 39 4.44 -8.21 -15.17
CA ASN A 39 3.02 -8.09 -15.48
C ASN A 39 2.16 -7.13 -14.63
N ALA A 40 2.71 -6.24 -13.82
CA ALA A 40 1.96 -5.03 -13.51
C ALA A 40 1.81 -4.23 -14.81
N PRO A 41 0.61 -3.74 -15.19
CA PRO A 41 0.48 -2.86 -16.34
C PRO A 41 1.45 -1.71 -16.12
N ILE A 42 2.28 -1.41 -17.13
CA ILE A 42 3.20 -0.28 -17.08
C ILE A 42 2.30 0.94 -16.93
N GLN A 43 2.20 1.46 -15.72
CA GLN A 43 1.46 2.70 -15.48
C GLN A 43 2.24 3.82 -16.17
N THR A 44 1.74 4.22 -17.34
CA THR A 44 2.28 5.38 -18.04
C THR A 44 1.74 6.62 -17.34
N TYR A 45 2.54 7.22 -16.49
CA TYR A 45 2.18 8.47 -15.82
C TYR A 45 2.30 9.64 -16.81
N VAL A 46 1.20 10.32 -17.05
CA VAL A 46 1.21 11.59 -17.78
C VAL A 46 1.70 12.68 -16.83
N ILE A 47 2.79 13.36 -17.20
CA ILE A 47 3.29 14.51 -16.44
C ILE A 47 2.41 15.70 -16.80
N PRO A 48 1.76 16.35 -15.81
CA PRO A 48 0.87 17.47 -16.06
C PRO A 48 1.67 18.73 -16.47
N THR A 49 0.98 19.69 -17.06
CA THR A 49 1.53 21.04 -17.26
C THR A 49 1.75 21.69 -15.90
N TYR A 50 2.94 22.26 -15.69
CA TYR A 50 3.24 22.94 -14.43
C TYR A 50 2.57 24.30 -14.35
N PRO A 51 2.18 24.77 -13.16
CA PRO A 51 1.54 26.05 -12.98
C PRO A 51 2.51 27.21 -13.27
N GLU A 52 2.04 28.26 -13.90
CA GLU A 52 2.88 29.45 -14.14
C GLU A 52 3.34 30.11 -12.83
N PRO A 53 4.57 30.62 -12.75
CA PRO A 53 5.55 30.81 -13.83
C PRO A 53 6.49 29.61 -14.04
N TYR A 54 6.13 28.43 -13.55
CA TYR A 54 6.96 27.22 -13.61
C TYR A 54 6.69 26.44 -14.91
N PHE A 55 7.71 25.73 -15.37
CA PHE A 55 7.59 24.87 -16.53
C PHE A 55 8.55 23.70 -16.45
N ARG A 56 8.27 22.67 -17.25
CA ARG A 56 9.10 21.51 -17.42
C ARG A 56 10.03 21.70 -18.62
N ALA A 57 11.35 21.55 -18.43
CA ALA A 57 12.28 21.56 -19.56
C ALA A 57 12.19 20.29 -20.42
N ALA A 58 12.75 20.31 -21.61
CA ALA A 58 12.76 19.14 -22.53
C ALA A 58 13.42 17.91 -21.93
N GLY A 59 14.42 18.07 -21.06
CA GLY A 59 15.11 17.00 -20.33
C GLY A 59 14.45 16.60 -19.01
N GLY A 60 13.30 17.20 -18.65
CA GLY A 60 12.65 17.05 -17.36
C GLY A 60 13.09 18.09 -16.34
N GLY A 61 12.54 17.98 -15.14
CA GLY A 61 12.84 18.89 -14.02
C GLY A 61 11.92 20.10 -13.93
N VAL A 62 12.05 20.83 -12.83
CA VAL A 62 11.26 22.02 -12.51
C VAL A 62 12.10 23.25 -12.74
N TYR A 63 11.62 24.14 -13.59
CA TYR A 63 12.24 25.42 -13.94
C TYR A 63 11.25 26.56 -13.71
N MET A 64 11.79 27.74 -13.45
CA MET A 64 11.02 28.97 -13.33
C MET A 64 11.53 30.00 -14.35
N ARG A 65 10.60 30.63 -15.05
CA ARG A 65 10.92 31.74 -15.93
C ARG A 65 11.07 33.00 -15.11
N SER A 66 12.22 33.65 -15.17
CA SER A 66 12.52 34.92 -14.53
C SER A 66 13.04 35.90 -15.54
N SER A 67 13.04 37.19 -15.20
CA SER A 67 13.70 38.21 -15.99
C SER A 67 15.06 38.51 -15.37
N GLY A 68 16.10 38.34 -16.16
CA GLY A 68 17.47 38.72 -15.78
C GLY A 68 17.62 40.23 -15.55
N PRO A 69 18.78 40.67 -15.05
CA PRO A 69 19.06 42.08 -14.77
C PRO A 69 18.87 43.01 -15.98
N ASP A 70 19.08 42.51 -17.17
CA ASP A 70 18.99 43.22 -18.44
C ASP A 70 17.62 43.08 -19.12
N GLY A 71 16.63 42.47 -18.42
CA GLY A 71 15.30 42.25 -18.96
C GLY A 71 15.17 41.03 -19.89
N GLU A 72 16.25 40.31 -20.15
CA GLU A 72 16.24 39.09 -20.92
C GLU A 72 15.64 37.95 -20.10
N PRO A 73 14.86 37.03 -20.73
CA PRO A 73 14.30 35.90 -20.03
C PRO A 73 15.43 34.93 -19.58
N GLU A 74 15.49 34.65 -18.30
CA GLU A 74 16.42 33.72 -17.69
C GLU A 74 15.66 32.53 -17.09
N ASP A 75 15.95 31.30 -17.57
CA ASP A 75 15.34 30.10 -17.05
C ASP A 75 16.15 29.57 -15.86
N GLN A 76 15.53 29.57 -14.69
CA GLN A 76 16.16 29.17 -13.46
C GLN A 76 15.75 27.74 -13.06
N SER A 77 16.72 26.84 -12.95
CA SER A 77 16.49 25.47 -12.47
C SER A 77 16.19 25.47 -10.97
N ILE A 78 15.06 24.89 -10.58
CA ILE A 78 14.64 24.70 -9.19
C ILE A 78 14.94 23.28 -8.70
N TYR A 79 14.56 22.28 -9.50
CA TYR A 79 14.82 20.88 -9.19
C TYR A 79 15.08 20.09 -10.48
N HIS A 80 16.05 19.20 -10.47
CA HIS A 80 16.56 18.53 -11.68
C HIS A 80 15.71 17.35 -12.16
N ASN A 81 14.83 16.79 -11.32
CA ASN A 81 13.90 15.74 -11.69
C ASN A 81 12.46 16.27 -11.74
N ASP A 82 11.57 15.55 -12.43
CA ASP A 82 10.17 15.88 -12.42
C ASP A 82 9.56 15.58 -11.05
N ILE A 83 9.01 16.60 -10.41
CA ILE A 83 8.27 16.51 -9.16
C ILE A 83 7.06 17.43 -9.23
N TYR A 84 5.88 16.94 -8.83
CA TYR A 84 4.65 17.72 -8.87
C TYR A 84 3.61 17.21 -7.87
N VAL A 85 2.62 18.06 -7.58
CA VAL A 85 1.48 17.69 -6.76
C VAL A 85 0.43 17.04 -7.65
N VAL A 86 -0.02 15.84 -7.29
CA VAL A 86 -1.02 15.06 -8.04
C VAL A 86 -2.42 15.44 -7.62
N LYS A 87 -2.66 15.46 -6.31
CA LYS A 87 -3.98 15.74 -5.73
C LYS A 87 -3.88 16.20 -4.28
N ARG A 88 -4.98 16.76 -3.79
CA ARG A 88 -5.18 17.15 -2.40
C ARG A 88 -5.95 16.06 -1.69
N ILE A 89 -5.58 15.78 -0.45
CA ILE A 89 -6.14 14.70 0.36
C ILE A 89 -6.58 15.29 1.70
N LEU A 90 -7.77 14.94 2.15
CA LEU A 90 -8.25 15.26 3.48
C LEU A 90 -8.08 14.04 4.38
N ASP A 91 -7.02 14.04 5.18
CA ASP A 91 -6.77 13.04 6.20
C ASP A 91 -7.38 13.50 7.52
N ALA A 92 -7.98 12.58 8.26
CA ALA A 92 -8.68 12.94 9.48
C ALA A 92 -7.77 13.24 10.68
N GLU A 93 -6.51 12.81 10.63
CA GLU A 93 -5.51 13.06 11.68
C GLU A 93 -4.54 14.17 11.28
N LEU A 94 -4.07 14.14 10.04
CA LEU A 94 -3.12 15.13 9.50
C LEU A 94 -3.79 16.40 8.98
N GLY A 95 -5.12 16.39 8.84
CA GLY A 95 -5.84 17.46 8.17
C GLY A 95 -5.63 17.41 6.64
N GLU A 96 -5.50 18.58 6.00
CA GLU A 96 -5.22 18.62 4.56
C GLU A 96 -3.77 18.22 4.29
N ALA A 97 -3.59 17.31 3.34
CA ALA A 97 -2.31 16.81 2.86
C ALA A 97 -2.27 16.83 1.33
N ILE A 98 -1.10 16.69 0.76
CA ILE A 98 -0.89 16.63 -0.69
C ILE A 98 -0.18 15.34 -1.06
N LEU A 99 -0.65 14.71 -2.14
CA LEU A 99 0.05 13.62 -2.80
C LEU A 99 1.04 14.20 -3.79
N MET A 100 2.30 13.89 -3.62
CA MET A 100 3.38 14.27 -4.52
C MET A 100 3.86 13.06 -5.33
N ARG A 101 4.30 13.33 -6.55
CA ARG A 101 4.91 12.34 -7.43
C ARG A 101 6.29 12.82 -7.87
N LEU A 102 7.29 11.96 -7.70
CA LEU A 102 8.68 12.18 -8.04
C LEU A 102 9.10 11.15 -9.08
N HIS A 103 9.65 11.60 -10.20
CA HIS A 103 10.23 10.74 -11.22
C HIS A 103 11.73 10.68 -11.06
N LEU A 104 12.28 9.50 -10.84
CA LEU A 104 13.71 9.25 -10.73
C LEU A 104 14.17 8.45 -11.95
N PRO A 105 15.22 8.87 -12.67
CA PRO A 105 15.61 8.24 -13.93
C PRO A 105 15.95 6.74 -13.84
N LYS A 106 16.43 6.27 -12.68
CA LYS A 106 16.81 4.87 -12.46
C LYS A 106 15.84 4.12 -11.54
N ASP A 107 15.28 4.81 -10.56
CA ASP A 107 14.45 4.20 -9.51
C ASP A 107 12.95 4.20 -9.88
N GLY A 108 12.58 4.83 -11.01
CA GLY A 108 11.19 4.92 -11.45
C GLY A 108 10.40 6.03 -10.74
N VAL A 109 9.11 5.82 -10.57
CA VAL A 109 8.20 6.81 -10.00
C VAL A 109 7.95 6.52 -8.54
N ARG A 110 8.07 7.54 -7.69
CA ARG A 110 7.71 7.49 -6.27
C ARG A 110 6.53 8.41 -5.99
N GLU A 111 5.58 7.90 -5.23
CA GLU A 111 4.45 8.68 -4.73
C GLU A 111 4.51 8.73 -3.21
N PHE A 112 4.27 9.91 -2.65
CA PHE A 112 4.30 10.12 -1.21
C PHE A 112 3.40 11.29 -0.81
N THR A 113 2.91 11.23 0.43
CA THR A 113 2.03 12.23 0.99
C THR A 113 2.77 13.07 2.03
N ILE A 114 2.58 14.38 1.97
CA ILE A 114 3.05 15.30 3.00
C ILE A 114 1.89 16.14 3.52
N PRO A 115 1.83 16.44 4.84
CA PRO A 115 0.85 17.35 5.40
C PRO A 115 0.99 18.77 4.79
N LEU A 116 -0.11 19.45 4.57
CA LEU A 116 -0.08 20.83 4.07
C LEU A 116 0.65 21.78 5.03
N THR A 117 0.60 21.50 6.33
CA THR A 117 1.39 22.22 7.35
C THR A 117 2.88 22.20 7.08
N SER A 118 3.39 21.12 6.50
CA SER A 118 4.80 21.01 6.12
C SER A 118 5.17 21.95 4.97
N VAL A 119 4.25 22.22 4.05
CA VAL A 119 4.50 23.11 2.90
C VAL A 119 4.74 24.55 3.35
N THR A 120 4.19 24.94 4.49
CA THR A 120 4.33 26.28 5.07
C THR A 120 5.50 26.45 6.05
N SER A 121 6.14 25.33 6.45
CA SER A 121 7.28 25.30 7.37
C SER A 121 8.54 24.82 6.65
N ARG A 122 9.55 25.68 6.56
CA ARG A 122 10.82 25.35 5.86
C ARG A 122 11.52 24.12 6.41
N GLU A 123 11.53 23.96 7.73
CA GLU A 123 12.18 22.83 8.40
C GLU A 123 11.41 21.52 8.16
N GLU A 124 10.10 21.55 8.33
CA GLU A 124 9.24 20.39 8.11
C GLU A 124 9.22 19.99 6.62
N PHE A 125 9.19 20.97 5.71
CA PHE A 125 9.26 20.72 4.28
C PHE A 125 10.56 20.00 3.91
N ARG A 126 11.71 20.50 4.40
CA ARG A 126 13.00 19.87 4.16
C ARG A 126 13.05 18.46 4.70
N LYS A 127 12.58 18.24 5.94
CA LYS A 127 12.56 16.95 6.59
C LYS A 127 11.72 15.94 5.80
N ASN A 128 10.50 16.30 5.46
CA ASN A 128 9.59 15.42 4.70
C ASN A 128 10.12 15.11 3.31
N MET A 129 10.56 16.13 2.55
CA MET A 129 11.13 15.92 1.22
C MET A 129 12.37 15.02 1.24
N SER A 130 13.28 15.24 2.20
CA SER A 130 14.50 14.44 2.33
C SER A 130 14.20 12.98 2.68
N MET A 131 13.17 12.72 3.49
CA MET A 131 12.72 11.38 3.85
C MET A 131 12.30 10.57 2.61
N TYR A 132 11.72 11.25 1.60
CA TYR A 132 11.31 10.61 0.35
C TYR A 132 12.36 10.69 -0.77
N GLY A 133 13.59 11.14 -0.44
CA GLY A 133 14.72 11.14 -1.37
C GLY A 133 14.82 12.37 -2.26
N VAL A 134 14.14 13.47 -1.92
CA VAL A 134 14.27 14.74 -2.64
C VAL A 134 15.44 15.52 -2.07
N ALA A 135 16.55 15.61 -2.82
CA ALA A 135 17.72 16.40 -2.47
C ALA A 135 17.51 17.85 -2.92
N ILE A 136 17.29 18.77 -1.98
CA ILE A 136 16.89 20.13 -2.28
C ILE A 136 18.06 21.10 -2.15
N ASN A 137 18.42 21.74 -3.26
CA ASN A 137 19.41 22.84 -3.28
C ASN A 137 18.75 24.22 -3.11
N ARG A 138 17.53 24.38 -3.66
CA ARG A 138 16.78 25.65 -3.69
C ARG A 138 15.47 25.49 -2.94
N MET A 139 15.57 25.51 -1.62
CA MET A 139 14.45 25.20 -0.72
C MET A 139 13.25 26.14 -0.92
N ASP A 140 13.52 27.44 -0.87
CA ASP A 140 12.44 28.44 -0.91
C ASP A 140 11.70 28.44 -2.25
N ASP A 141 12.42 28.18 -3.34
CA ASP A 141 11.83 28.14 -4.67
C ASP A 141 10.99 26.85 -4.86
N LEU A 142 11.45 25.70 -4.33
CA LEU A 142 10.67 24.46 -4.36
C LEU A 142 9.41 24.57 -3.46
N MET A 143 9.50 25.25 -2.32
CA MET A 143 8.34 25.54 -1.47
C MET A 143 7.32 26.43 -2.20
N LYS A 144 7.78 27.50 -2.86
CA LYS A 144 6.90 28.38 -3.64
C LYS A 144 6.23 27.61 -4.79
N TYR A 145 6.99 26.80 -5.51
CA TYR A 145 6.46 25.94 -6.57
C TYR A 145 5.35 25.02 -6.03
N THR A 146 5.62 24.31 -4.92
CA THR A 146 4.65 23.42 -4.30
C THR A 146 3.40 24.19 -3.85
N THR A 147 3.58 25.36 -3.26
CA THR A 147 2.46 26.24 -2.84
C THR A 147 1.61 26.69 -4.04
N THR A 148 2.25 27.03 -5.16
CA THR A 148 1.53 27.42 -6.40
C THR A 148 0.67 26.25 -6.90
N TRP A 149 1.18 25.03 -6.91
CA TRP A 149 0.41 23.83 -7.21
C TRP A 149 -0.80 23.65 -6.30
N VAL A 150 -0.60 23.79 -4.99
CA VAL A 150 -1.68 23.67 -4.01
C VAL A 150 -2.78 24.71 -4.28
N ASN A 151 -2.40 25.96 -4.52
CA ASN A 151 -3.37 27.03 -4.79
C ASN A 151 -4.18 26.77 -6.06
N GLU A 152 -3.53 26.29 -7.13
CA GLU A 152 -4.23 25.92 -8.37
C GLU A 152 -5.19 24.75 -8.16
N LEU A 153 -4.76 23.71 -7.44
CA LEU A 153 -5.63 22.60 -7.11
C LEU A 153 -6.77 22.98 -6.15
N GLN A 154 -6.55 23.95 -5.26
CA GLN A 154 -7.63 24.49 -4.42
C GLN A 154 -8.68 25.25 -5.21
N ALA A 155 -8.26 25.90 -6.29
CA ALA A 155 -9.18 26.61 -7.18
C ALA A 155 -9.94 25.70 -8.15
N THR A 156 -9.37 24.53 -8.49
CA THR A 156 -9.87 23.68 -9.59
C THR A 156 -10.44 22.34 -9.15
N THR A 157 -10.05 21.81 -7.98
CA THR A 157 -10.41 20.47 -7.54
C THR A 157 -10.89 20.42 -6.09
N VAL A 158 -11.71 19.43 -5.77
CA VAL A 158 -12.10 19.10 -4.39
C VAL A 158 -11.05 18.16 -3.80
N ALA A 159 -10.71 18.33 -2.52
CA ALA A 159 -9.82 17.40 -1.83
C ALA A 159 -10.49 16.03 -1.67
N GLU A 160 -9.78 14.98 -2.01
CA GLU A 160 -10.24 13.60 -1.81
C GLU A 160 -10.07 13.19 -0.33
N LYS A 161 -10.96 12.37 0.17
CA LYS A 161 -10.82 11.83 1.53
C LYS A 161 -9.82 10.68 1.54
N ALA A 162 -8.88 10.69 2.49
CA ALA A 162 -8.02 9.53 2.75
C ALA A 162 -8.85 8.38 3.34
N HIS A 163 -8.65 7.18 2.82
CA HIS A 163 -9.35 6.00 3.32
C HIS A 163 -8.64 5.48 4.57
N ARG A 164 -9.41 5.33 5.65
CA ARG A 164 -8.91 4.90 6.96
C ARG A 164 -8.87 3.41 7.16
N GLN A 165 -9.57 2.68 6.33
CA GLN A 165 -9.72 1.23 6.43
C GLN A 165 -9.53 0.57 5.08
N PHE A 166 -9.12 -0.68 5.11
CA PHE A 166 -9.11 -1.53 3.93
C PHE A 166 -10.51 -2.12 3.70
N GLY A 167 -10.82 -2.47 2.46
CA GLY A 167 -12.11 -3.01 2.09
C GLY A 167 -12.87 -2.13 1.08
N TRP A 168 -14.16 -2.37 0.96
CA TRP A 168 -15.01 -1.61 0.05
C TRP A 168 -15.17 -0.15 0.50
N VAL A 169 -15.10 0.76 -0.46
CA VAL A 169 -15.19 2.21 -0.20
C VAL A 169 -16.61 2.63 0.13
N ASP A 170 -17.59 1.99 -0.51
CA ASP A 170 -19.01 2.30 -0.36
C ASP A 170 -19.88 1.03 -0.41
N ASP A 171 -21.17 1.19 -0.11
CA ASP A 171 -22.15 0.10 -0.17
C ASP A 171 -22.48 -0.34 -1.61
N GLU A 172 -22.09 0.45 -2.61
CA GLU A 172 -22.27 0.12 -4.02
C GLU A 172 -21.14 -0.73 -4.59
N ALA A 173 -20.11 -1.01 -3.79
CA ALA A 173 -18.94 -1.84 -4.14
C ALA A 173 -18.22 -1.36 -5.43
N LYS A 174 -18.11 -0.05 -5.63
CA LYS A 174 -17.48 0.52 -6.83
C LYS A 174 -15.97 0.35 -6.84
N SER A 175 -15.35 0.42 -5.67
CA SER A 175 -13.90 0.23 -5.51
C SER A 175 -13.56 -0.44 -4.18
N PHE A 176 -12.39 -1.08 -4.16
CA PHE A 176 -11.87 -1.81 -3.00
C PHE A 176 -10.48 -1.28 -2.65
N ILE A 177 -10.26 -0.88 -1.40
CA ILE A 177 -8.96 -0.43 -0.90
C ILE A 177 -8.17 -1.61 -0.37
N LEU A 178 -6.96 -1.79 -0.89
CA LEU A 178 -6.02 -2.78 -0.41
C LEU A 178 -4.60 -2.18 -0.37
N GLY A 179 -4.04 -2.04 0.81
CA GLY A 179 -2.74 -1.39 0.98
C GLY A 179 -2.76 0.07 0.52
N ASN A 180 -1.95 0.38 -0.48
CA ASN A 180 -1.88 1.70 -1.10
C ASN A 180 -2.59 1.75 -2.47
N GLN A 181 -3.47 0.79 -2.74
CA GLN A 181 -4.17 0.67 -4.01
C GLN A 181 -5.67 0.80 -3.82
N GLU A 182 -6.30 1.52 -4.72
CA GLU A 182 -7.75 1.50 -4.93
C GLU A 182 -8.04 0.72 -6.21
N ILE A 183 -8.73 -0.40 -6.06
CA ILE A 183 -9.00 -1.37 -7.12
C ILE A 183 -10.43 -1.15 -7.61
N PHE A 184 -10.56 -0.74 -8.86
CA PHE A 184 -11.81 -0.63 -9.60
C PHE A 184 -11.99 -1.85 -10.52
N ALA A 185 -13.14 -1.98 -11.14
CA ALA A 185 -13.41 -3.07 -12.07
C ALA A 185 -12.48 -3.06 -13.31
N ASP A 186 -12.05 -1.89 -13.75
CA ASP A 186 -11.31 -1.64 -15.00
C ASP A 186 -9.91 -1.06 -14.80
N LYS A 187 -9.57 -0.61 -13.58
CA LYS A 187 -8.28 0.03 -13.29
C LYS A 187 -7.87 -0.15 -11.85
N ILE A 188 -6.59 0.11 -11.58
CA ILE A 188 -6.04 0.24 -10.23
C ILE A 188 -5.42 1.63 -10.13
N GLU A 189 -5.76 2.37 -9.09
CA GLU A 189 -5.19 3.69 -8.80
C GLU A 189 -4.38 3.64 -7.51
N PHE A 190 -3.38 4.50 -7.42
CA PHE A 190 -2.68 4.72 -6.17
C PHE A 190 -3.58 5.53 -5.24
N ASN A 191 -3.79 4.99 -4.04
CA ASN A 191 -4.47 5.69 -2.97
C ASN A 191 -3.57 5.67 -1.73
N PRO A 192 -3.06 6.83 -1.29
CA PRO A 192 -2.23 6.87 -0.11
C PRO A 192 -3.04 6.43 1.11
N PRO A 193 -2.49 5.51 1.94
CA PRO A 193 -3.14 5.11 3.17
C PRO A 193 -3.25 6.31 4.11
N ALA A 194 -4.31 6.33 4.93
CA ALA A 194 -4.42 7.31 6.01
C ALA A 194 -3.27 7.13 7.03
N SER A 195 -2.98 8.16 7.82
CA SER A 195 -1.88 8.16 8.77
C SER A 195 -1.89 6.97 9.73
N ASN A 196 -3.07 6.53 10.16
CA ASN A 196 -3.25 5.38 11.05
C ASN A 196 -3.04 4.01 10.38
N THR A 197 -3.11 3.93 9.05
CA THR A 197 -2.94 2.68 8.30
C THR A 197 -1.61 2.60 7.53
N ILE A 198 -0.84 3.70 7.50
CA ILE A 198 0.41 3.78 6.72
C ILE A 198 1.44 2.72 7.12
N ALA A 199 1.49 2.33 8.40
CA ALA A 199 2.41 1.30 8.89
C ALA A 199 2.01 -0.11 8.44
N MET A 200 0.75 -0.30 8.02
CA MET A 200 0.21 -1.62 7.67
C MET A 200 0.22 -1.90 6.17
N PHE A 201 0.18 -0.86 5.33
CA PHE A 201 0.06 -1.09 3.88
C PHE A 201 1.16 -1.98 3.28
N PRO A 202 2.43 -1.98 3.77
CA PRO A 202 3.46 -2.87 3.23
C PRO A 202 3.12 -4.35 3.40
N ALA A 203 2.34 -4.71 4.42
CA ALA A 203 1.89 -6.08 4.65
C ALA A 203 0.95 -6.60 3.55
N PHE A 204 0.25 -5.70 2.84
CA PHE A 204 -0.67 -6.03 1.75
C PHE A 204 -0.01 -6.02 0.36
N THR A 205 1.32 -6.03 0.31
CA THR A 205 2.06 -6.08 -0.96
C THR A 205 2.11 -7.51 -1.50
N THR A 206 1.85 -7.68 -2.80
CA THR A 206 1.99 -8.97 -3.47
C THR A 206 3.46 -9.39 -3.48
N LYS A 207 3.74 -10.64 -3.06
CA LYS A 207 5.05 -11.28 -3.14
C LYS A 207 4.94 -12.58 -3.93
N GLY A 208 5.89 -12.85 -4.82
CA GLY A 208 5.89 -14.04 -5.68
C GLY A 208 4.90 -13.95 -6.85
N SER A 209 4.59 -15.09 -7.48
CA SER A 209 3.67 -15.18 -8.60
C SER A 209 2.33 -15.80 -8.20
N LEU A 210 1.26 -15.42 -8.90
CA LEU A 210 -0.07 -16.02 -8.70
C LEU A 210 -0.06 -17.52 -9.05
N GLU A 211 0.74 -17.91 -10.03
CA GLU A 211 0.87 -19.29 -10.48
C GLU A 211 1.50 -20.17 -9.39
N ASP A 212 2.59 -19.72 -8.78
CA ASP A 212 3.25 -20.42 -7.68
C ASP A 212 2.33 -20.50 -6.46
N TRP A 213 1.60 -19.43 -6.16
CA TRP A 213 0.62 -19.42 -5.08
C TRP A 213 -0.52 -20.44 -5.33
N LYS A 214 -1.06 -20.51 -6.56
CA LYS A 214 -2.06 -21.49 -6.96
C LYS A 214 -1.52 -22.92 -6.86
N GLU A 215 -0.28 -23.15 -7.29
CA GLU A 215 0.37 -24.45 -7.19
C GLU A 215 0.52 -24.89 -5.73
N MET A 216 1.02 -23.98 -4.89
CA MET A 216 1.14 -24.22 -3.45
C MET A 216 -0.21 -24.53 -2.79
N THR A 217 -1.29 -23.89 -3.19
CA THR A 217 -2.61 -24.11 -2.59
C THR A 217 -3.28 -25.41 -3.03
N LYS A 218 -2.79 -26.08 -4.09
CA LYS A 218 -3.31 -27.40 -4.52
C LYS A 218 -3.21 -28.47 -3.44
N PHE A 219 -2.21 -28.40 -2.53
CA PHE A 219 -2.09 -29.36 -1.43
C PHE A 219 -3.29 -29.31 -0.46
N LEU A 220 -4.04 -28.20 -0.45
CA LEU A 220 -5.27 -28.09 0.33
C LEU A 220 -6.44 -28.84 -0.33
N ASN A 221 -6.37 -29.14 -1.63
CA ASN A 221 -7.45 -29.80 -2.38
C ASN A 221 -7.34 -31.31 -2.36
N VAL A 222 -7.11 -31.88 -1.18
CA VAL A 222 -7.06 -33.33 -0.95
C VAL A 222 -7.97 -33.67 0.21
N GLU A 223 -8.44 -34.94 0.22
CA GLU A 223 -9.29 -35.47 1.28
C GLU A 223 -8.61 -35.33 2.66
N GLY A 224 -9.35 -34.89 3.66
CA GLY A 224 -8.85 -34.65 5.01
C GLY A 224 -8.27 -33.26 5.25
N GLN A 225 -8.23 -32.39 4.23
CA GLN A 225 -7.78 -31.02 4.35
C GLN A 225 -8.93 -30.00 4.41
N GLU A 226 -10.17 -30.44 4.56
CA GLU A 226 -11.36 -29.60 4.58
C GLU A 226 -11.30 -28.44 5.61
N PRO A 227 -10.73 -28.62 6.83
CA PRO A 227 -10.58 -27.52 7.77
C PRO A 227 -9.72 -26.38 7.23
N TYR A 228 -8.68 -26.70 6.46
CA TYR A 228 -7.78 -25.69 5.87
C TYR A 228 -8.42 -25.02 4.66
N GLN A 229 -9.17 -25.78 3.83
CA GLN A 229 -9.99 -25.21 2.76
C GLN A 229 -11.01 -24.21 3.32
N TYR A 230 -11.62 -24.53 4.46
CA TYR A 230 -12.56 -23.63 5.13
C TYR A 230 -11.89 -22.34 5.60
N VAL A 231 -10.67 -22.40 6.14
CA VAL A 231 -9.91 -21.19 6.53
C VAL A 231 -9.62 -20.33 5.32
N MET A 232 -9.17 -20.94 4.22
CA MET A 232 -8.91 -20.23 2.97
C MET A 232 -10.20 -19.59 2.41
N GLY A 233 -11.30 -20.37 2.40
CA GLY A 233 -12.62 -19.88 1.98
C GLY A 233 -13.13 -18.71 2.85
N ALA A 234 -12.93 -18.78 4.16
CA ALA A 234 -13.27 -17.70 5.07
C ALA A 234 -12.46 -16.43 4.80
N SER A 235 -11.18 -16.57 4.45
CA SER A 235 -10.33 -15.45 4.08
C SER A 235 -10.83 -14.74 2.82
N PHE A 236 -11.17 -15.47 1.75
CA PHE A 236 -11.83 -14.88 0.58
C PHE A 236 -13.20 -14.28 0.92
N GLY A 237 -13.95 -14.95 1.79
CA GLY A 237 -15.26 -14.49 2.25
C GLY A 237 -15.23 -13.18 3.05
N SER A 238 -14.05 -12.77 3.57
CA SER A 238 -13.93 -11.54 4.35
C SER A 238 -14.33 -10.30 3.53
N ALA A 239 -14.04 -10.27 2.23
CA ALA A 239 -14.48 -9.20 1.34
C ALA A 239 -16.01 -9.11 1.19
N LEU A 240 -16.73 -10.19 1.47
CA LEU A 240 -18.19 -10.22 1.37
C LEU A 240 -18.90 -9.83 2.67
N MET A 241 -18.14 -9.64 3.76
CA MET A 241 -18.73 -9.35 5.08
C MET A 241 -19.53 -8.06 5.11
N GLN A 242 -19.16 -7.06 4.32
CA GLN A 242 -19.91 -5.80 4.23
C GLN A 242 -21.35 -6.01 3.76
N PHE A 243 -21.61 -7.01 2.93
CA PHE A 243 -22.91 -7.31 2.35
C PHE A 243 -23.73 -8.31 3.20
N MET A 244 -23.18 -8.75 4.32
CA MET A 244 -23.82 -9.73 5.19
C MET A 244 -24.54 -9.02 6.36
N PRO A 245 -25.66 -9.55 6.84
CA PRO A 245 -26.38 -8.97 7.99
C PRO A 245 -25.71 -9.29 9.34
N VAL A 246 -24.38 -9.43 9.34
CA VAL A 246 -23.56 -9.73 10.53
C VAL A 246 -22.39 -8.78 10.62
N ALA A 247 -22.09 -8.28 11.81
CA ALA A 247 -21.02 -7.29 11.99
C ALA A 247 -19.61 -7.89 11.86
N CYS A 248 -19.43 -9.15 12.27
CA CYS A 248 -18.15 -9.87 12.16
C CYS A 248 -18.36 -11.38 12.22
N SER A 249 -17.33 -12.12 11.79
CA SER A 249 -17.25 -13.57 11.94
C SER A 249 -15.89 -13.94 12.55
N VAL A 250 -15.88 -14.83 13.52
CA VAL A 250 -14.66 -15.34 14.16
C VAL A 250 -14.55 -16.83 13.87
N LEU A 251 -13.45 -17.23 13.23
CA LEU A 251 -13.12 -18.62 12.98
C LEU A 251 -12.08 -19.06 14.00
N HIS A 252 -12.44 -20.04 14.85
CA HIS A 252 -11.55 -20.61 15.85
C HIS A 252 -11.11 -22.02 15.46
N LEU A 253 -9.81 -22.19 15.22
CA LEU A 253 -9.18 -23.49 14.98
C LEU A 253 -8.71 -24.10 16.29
N GLN A 254 -9.28 -25.22 16.69
CA GLN A 254 -8.94 -25.93 17.91
C GLN A 254 -8.53 -27.38 17.63
N SER A 255 -7.45 -27.83 18.28
CA SER A 255 -7.03 -29.22 18.34
C SER A 255 -6.42 -29.49 19.71
N SER A 256 -6.68 -30.67 20.29
CA SER A 256 -6.06 -31.12 21.54
C SER A 256 -4.55 -31.36 21.40
N ASP A 257 -4.10 -31.61 20.19
CA ASP A 257 -2.71 -31.98 19.93
C ASP A 257 -1.96 -30.81 19.21
N THR A 258 -0.67 -30.76 19.40
CA THR A 258 0.22 -29.84 18.68
C THR A 258 0.64 -30.43 17.32
N GLY A 259 1.09 -29.58 16.40
CA GLY A 259 1.61 -30.06 15.10
C GLY A 259 0.56 -30.33 14.01
N PHE A 260 -0.73 -30.04 14.25
CA PHE A 260 -1.81 -30.21 13.26
C PHE A 260 -1.90 -29.08 12.22
N GLY A 261 -0.89 -28.25 12.06
CA GLY A 261 -0.85 -27.24 11.02
C GLY A 261 -1.83 -26.06 11.19
N LYS A 262 -2.32 -25.78 12.41
CA LYS A 262 -3.22 -24.63 12.67
C LYS A 262 -2.62 -23.30 12.20
N THR A 263 -1.37 -23.05 12.55
CA THR A 263 -0.64 -21.85 12.12
C THR A 263 -0.40 -21.84 10.61
N THR A 264 -0.12 -23.01 10.01
CA THR A 264 0.00 -23.12 8.54
C THR A 264 -1.31 -22.78 7.84
N ALA A 265 -2.44 -23.23 8.37
CA ALA A 265 -3.77 -22.87 7.85
C ALA A 265 -4.02 -21.36 7.96
N GLN A 266 -3.65 -20.75 9.08
CA GLN A 266 -3.76 -19.32 9.29
C GLN A 266 -2.89 -18.55 8.29
N PHE A 267 -1.64 -18.96 8.08
CA PHE A 267 -0.75 -18.36 7.08
C PHE A 267 -1.30 -18.50 5.66
N ALA A 268 -1.85 -19.67 5.32
CA ALA A 268 -2.49 -19.88 4.03
C ALA A 268 -3.69 -18.93 3.83
N GLY A 269 -4.53 -18.75 4.85
CA GLY A 269 -5.63 -17.78 4.80
C GLY A 269 -5.15 -16.34 4.66
N LEU A 270 -4.17 -15.91 5.45
CA LEU A 270 -3.62 -14.57 5.38
C LEU A 270 -2.91 -14.27 4.06
N SER A 271 -2.32 -15.28 3.40
CA SER A 271 -1.65 -15.15 2.10
C SER A 271 -2.57 -14.70 0.96
N VAL A 272 -3.87 -14.77 1.14
CA VAL A 272 -4.87 -14.23 0.19
C VAL A 272 -4.75 -12.70 0.10
N TRP A 273 -4.41 -12.05 1.20
CA TRP A 273 -4.42 -10.59 1.31
C TRP A 273 -3.03 -9.95 1.31
N GLY A 274 -1.99 -10.69 1.65
CA GLY A 274 -0.63 -10.14 1.70
C GLY A 274 0.37 -11.07 2.38
N ASP A 275 1.39 -10.49 3.03
CA ASP A 275 2.40 -11.22 3.76
C ASP A 275 1.84 -11.80 5.06
N PRO A 276 1.71 -13.13 5.19
CA PRO A 276 1.16 -13.72 6.41
C PRO A 276 1.94 -13.40 7.68
N LYS A 277 3.26 -13.19 7.57
CA LYS A 277 4.11 -12.88 8.73
C LYS A 277 3.83 -11.49 9.28
N GLU A 278 3.50 -10.54 8.40
CA GLU A 278 3.18 -9.16 8.77
C GLU A 278 1.72 -9.00 9.19
N LEU A 279 0.82 -9.86 8.65
CA LEU A 279 -0.61 -9.79 8.94
C LEU A 279 -1.03 -10.55 10.19
N ILE A 280 -0.22 -11.52 10.65
CA ILE A 280 -0.54 -12.29 11.86
C ILE A 280 -0.42 -11.40 13.11
N LEU A 281 -1.39 -11.57 14.03
CA LEU A 281 -1.33 -10.93 15.35
C LEU A 281 -0.73 -11.89 16.36
N GLU A 282 0.28 -11.42 17.09
CA GLU A 282 0.93 -12.17 18.14
C GLU A 282 0.49 -11.70 19.54
N LYS A 283 0.75 -12.53 20.53
CA LYS A 283 0.38 -12.22 21.93
C LYS A 283 1.13 -10.98 22.45
N GLU A 284 2.36 -10.84 22.02
CA GLU A 284 3.30 -9.77 22.38
C GLU A 284 3.02 -8.44 21.69
N ASP A 285 2.17 -8.44 20.66
CA ASP A 285 1.78 -7.20 19.96
C ASP A 285 1.13 -6.20 20.91
N THR A 286 1.45 -4.94 20.74
CA THR A 286 0.85 -3.86 21.53
C THR A 286 -0.64 -3.74 21.24
N TYR A 287 -1.38 -3.13 22.18
CA TYR A 287 -2.80 -2.88 22.01
C TYR A 287 -3.08 -2.09 20.71
N ASN A 288 -2.30 -1.04 20.45
CA ASN A 288 -2.45 -0.23 19.24
C ASN A 288 -2.19 -1.04 17.96
N THR A 289 -1.16 -1.89 17.95
CA THR A 289 -0.89 -2.80 16.83
C THR A 289 -2.08 -3.72 16.59
N LYS A 290 -2.63 -4.31 17.65
CA LYS A 290 -3.81 -5.19 17.56
C LYS A 290 -5.04 -4.46 17.03
N MET A 291 -5.29 -3.23 17.50
CA MET A 291 -6.44 -2.43 17.04
C MET A 291 -6.31 -1.99 15.59
N ASN A 292 -5.09 -1.72 15.12
CA ASN A 292 -4.86 -1.29 13.74
C ASN A 292 -4.86 -2.43 12.73
N ARG A 293 -4.63 -3.69 13.19
CA ARG A 293 -4.59 -4.88 12.33
C ARG A 293 -5.87 -5.74 12.42
N ALA A 294 -6.75 -5.45 13.35
CA ALA A 294 -8.03 -6.14 13.53
C ALA A 294 -9.12 -5.54 12.67
#